data_de02a5d39413eafbea51264cb235f3a0
#
_entry.id   de02a5d39413eafbea51264cb235f3a0
#
_cell.length_a   1.000
_cell.length_b   1.000
_cell.length_c   1.000
_cell.angle_alpha   90.00
_cell.angle_beta   90.00
_cell.angle_gamma   90.00
#
_symmetry.space_group_name_H-M   'P 1'
#
loop_
_entity.id
_entity.type
_entity.pdbx_description
1 polymer ?
#
loop_
_entity_poly.entity_id
_entity_poly.type
_entity_poly.pdbx_seq_one_letter_code
_entity_poly.pdbx_strand_id
1 'polypeptide(L)'
;MLKNYDIIIAGSGTAGLYTAINLPSDMKILILSKRELKLCNSALAQGGIAGVYNSPEDNIQLHQNDTMIAGGFKNNTETVHILVSEAAKDIQALIDMGVDFDRTPDGNLHRTLEGGHCRHRIFHHKDATGFEIVSKLL
;
A
#
# COMPACT_ATOMS: atom_id res chain seq x y z
N MET A 1 29.08 18.80 -15.09
CA MET A 1 28.42 17.85 -16.03
C MET A 1 26.95 17.87 -15.79
N LEU A 2 26.11 18.09 -16.81
CA LEU A 2 24.67 17.90 -16.72
C LEU A 2 24.40 16.40 -16.55
N LYS A 3 23.66 16.04 -15.50
CA LYS A 3 23.19 14.67 -15.32
C LYS A 3 21.90 14.49 -16.11
N ASN A 4 21.88 13.54 -17.02
CA ASN A 4 20.67 13.18 -17.77
C ASN A 4 19.93 12.06 -17.04
N TYR A 5 18.62 12.20 -16.93
CA TYR A 5 17.70 11.21 -16.38
C TYR A 5 16.64 10.90 -17.43
N ASP A 6 16.21 9.65 -17.46
CA ASP A 6 15.14 9.19 -18.36
C ASP A 6 13.77 9.55 -17.79
N ILE A 7 13.64 9.48 -16.46
CA ILE A 7 12.38 9.76 -15.75
C ILE A 7 12.66 10.62 -14.52
N ILE A 8 11.77 11.57 -14.26
CA ILE A 8 11.75 12.38 -13.03
C ILE A 8 10.42 12.11 -12.32
N ILE A 9 10.50 11.64 -11.08
CA ILE A 9 9.34 11.40 -10.21
C ILE A 9 9.31 12.49 -9.15
N ALA A 10 8.24 13.27 -9.11
CA ALA A 10 8.03 14.31 -8.11
C ALA A 10 7.23 13.76 -6.92
N GLY A 11 7.92 13.46 -5.84
CA GLY A 11 7.37 12.93 -4.59
C GLY A 11 7.98 11.59 -4.18
N SER A 12 8.34 11.49 -2.89
CA SER A 12 8.92 10.31 -2.26
C SER A 12 7.91 9.52 -1.41
N GLY A 13 6.61 9.70 -1.63
CA GLY A 13 5.58 8.89 -1.02
C GLY A 13 5.47 7.51 -1.67
N THR A 14 4.65 6.64 -1.12
CA THR A 14 4.46 5.25 -1.58
C THR A 14 4.24 5.17 -3.09
N ALA A 15 3.38 6.01 -3.67
CA ALA A 15 3.11 6.00 -5.10
C ALA A 15 4.36 6.27 -5.95
N GLY A 16 5.16 7.27 -5.58
CA GLY A 16 6.39 7.61 -6.31
C GLY A 16 7.46 6.52 -6.19
N LEU A 17 7.63 5.97 -5.00
CA LEU A 17 8.60 4.89 -4.74
C LEU A 17 8.18 3.60 -5.46
N TYR A 18 6.91 3.21 -5.34
CA TYR A 18 6.40 2.02 -6.00
C TYR A 18 6.49 2.13 -7.53
N THR A 19 6.21 3.32 -8.09
CA THR A 19 6.43 3.59 -9.51
C THR A 19 7.90 3.37 -9.89
N ALA A 20 8.83 3.95 -9.13
CA ALA A 20 10.27 3.83 -9.42
C ALA A 20 10.74 2.37 -9.44
N ILE A 21 10.29 1.56 -8.48
CA ILE A 21 10.67 0.14 -8.36
C ILE A 21 10.15 -0.69 -9.54
N ASN A 22 8.98 -0.33 -10.09
CA ASN A 22 8.34 -1.06 -11.18
C ASN A 22 8.78 -0.58 -12.58
N LEU A 23 9.68 0.40 -12.67
CA LEU A 23 10.28 0.82 -13.94
C LEU A 23 11.44 -0.10 -14.33
N PRO A 24 11.78 -0.20 -15.64
CA PRO A 24 12.94 -0.96 -16.09
C PRO A 24 14.24 -0.55 -15.38
N SER A 25 15.02 -1.53 -14.97
CA SER A 25 16.22 -1.33 -14.14
C SER A 25 17.37 -0.58 -14.85
N ASP A 26 17.33 -0.47 -16.16
CA ASP A 26 18.27 0.27 -16.99
C ASP A 26 17.95 1.76 -17.10
N MET A 27 16.77 2.20 -16.65
CA MET A 27 16.38 3.59 -16.64
C MET A 27 17.04 4.37 -15.50
N LYS A 28 17.52 5.57 -15.83
CA LYS A 28 18.04 6.54 -14.86
C LYS A 28 16.89 7.35 -14.28
N ILE A 29 16.51 7.04 -13.07
CA ILE A 29 15.38 7.67 -12.40
C ILE A 29 15.88 8.70 -11.40
N LEU A 30 15.25 9.87 -11.39
CA LEU A 30 15.45 10.91 -10.37
C LEU A 30 14.17 11.07 -9.57
N ILE A 31 14.24 10.81 -8.27
CA ILE A 31 13.14 11.11 -7.35
C ILE A 31 13.42 12.45 -6.68
N LEU A 32 12.50 13.38 -6.82
CA LEU A 32 12.54 14.69 -6.16
C LEU A 32 11.63 14.68 -4.93
N SER A 33 12.18 15.08 -3.80
CA SER A 33 11.40 15.27 -2.57
C SER A 33 11.52 16.70 -2.07
N LYS A 34 10.41 17.24 -1.54
CA LYS A 34 10.38 18.58 -0.93
C LYS A 34 11.18 18.63 0.38
N ARG A 35 11.29 17.51 1.08
CA ARG A 35 11.96 17.33 2.37
C ARG A 35 12.77 16.03 2.34
N GLU A 36 13.21 15.57 3.50
CA GLU A 36 13.80 14.24 3.67
C GLU A 36 12.87 13.15 3.11
N LEU A 37 13.44 12.13 2.48
CA LEU A 37 12.67 11.11 1.74
C LEU A 37 11.61 10.42 2.60
N LYS A 38 11.92 10.17 3.87
CA LYS A 38 10.98 9.54 4.82
C LYS A 38 10.01 10.53 5.48
N LEU A 39 10.07 11.82 5.17
CA LEU A 39 9.16 12.81 5.71
C LEU A 39 8.05 13.13 4.69
N CYS A 40 7.17 12.18 4.49
CA CYS A 40 6.02 12.28 3.58
C CYS A 40 4.74 11.77 4.27
N ASN A 41 3.58 12.14 3.74
CA ASN A 41 2.29 11.73 4.31
C ASN A 41 2.14 10.20 4.36
N SER A 42 2.68 9.49 3.37
CA SER A 42 2.66 8.02 3.37
C SER A 42 3.40 7.44 4.57
N ALA A 43 4.57 8.00 4.93
CA ALA A 43 5.32 7.55 6.10
C ALA A 43 4.68 7.93 7.44
N LEU A 44 3.83 8.96 7.44
CA LEU A 44 3.09 9.39 8.65
C LEU A 44 1.77 8.65 8.84
N ALA A 45 1.38 7.80 7.91
CA ALA A 45 0.15 7.01 8.01
C ALA A 45 0.29 5.93 9.08
N GLN A 46 -0.60 5.97 10.08
CA GLN A 46 -0.57 5.07 11.25
C GLN A 46 -1.41 3.82 11.06
N GLY A 47 -2.53 3.93 10.33
CA GLY A 47 -3.44 2.81 10.08
C GLY A 47 -2.77 1.64 9.36
N GLY A 48 -3.56 0.88 8.64
CA GLY A 48 -3.06 -0.25 7.87
C GLY A 48 -3.44 -0.17 6.40
N ILE A 49 -3.17 -1.23 5.68
CA ILE A 49 -3.64 -1.43 4.31
C ILE A 49 -4.72 -2.50 4.28
N ALA A 50 -5.80 -2.23 3.55
CA ALA A 50 -6.93 -3.14 3.44
C ALA A 50 -6.75 -4.09 2.24
N GLY A 51 -6.98 -5.39 2.45
CA GLY A 51 -6.97 -6.34 1.33
C GLY A 51 -7.53 -7.70 1.70
N VAL A 52 -8.17 -8.34 0.75
CA VAL A 52 -8.58 -9.74 0.88
C VAL A 52 -7.39 -10.61 0.54
N TYR A 53 -6.73 -11.15 1.55
CA TYR A 53 -5.52 -11.94 1.40
C TYR A 53 -5.56 -13.16 2.32
N ASN A 54 -5.57 -14.35 1.75
CA ASN A 54 -5.61 -15.63 2.48
C ASN A 54 -6.66 -15.67 3.61
N SER A 55 -7.89 -15.24 3.31
CA SER A 55 -8.99 -15.18 4.27
C SER A 55 -10.20 -15.95 3.74
N PRO A 56 -10.57 -17.10 4.32
CA PRO A 56 -11.73 -17.87 3.88
C PRO A 56 -13.06 -17.18 4.21
N GLU A 57 -13.08 -16.26 5.17
CA GLU A 57 -14.28 -15.56 5.62
C GLU A 57 -14.52 -14.22 4.91
N ASP A 58 -13.62 -13.83 3.98
CA ASP A 58 -13.67 -12.57 3.27
C ASP A 58 -13.57 -12.80 1.76
N ASN A 59 -14.09 -11.84 0.98
CA ASN A 59 -14.00 -11.88 -0.48
C ASN A 59 -14.00 -10.48 -1.08
N ILE A 60 -13.58 -10.39 -2.35
CA ILE A 60 -13.47 -9.15 -3.11
C ILE A 60 -14.80 -8.40 -3.15
N GLN A 61 -15.93 -9.10 -3.30
CA GLN A 61 -17.24 -8.46 -3.38
C GLN A 61 -17.63 -7.75 -2.07
N LEU A 62 -17.34 -8.35 -0.92
CA LEU A 62 -17.55 -7.71 0.39
C LEU A 62 -16.67 -6.48 0.53
N HIS A 63 -15.39 -6.57 0.16
CA HIS A 63 -14.46 -5.43 0.22
C HIS A 63 -14.90 -4.30 -0.71
N GLN A 64 -15.30 -4.63 -1.94
CA GLN A 64 -15.82 -3.65 -2.89
C GLN A 64 -17.08 -2.96 -2.35
N ASN A 65 -18.00 -3.70 -1.79
CA ASN A 65 -19.24 -3.16 -1.22
C ASN A 65 -18.94 -2.21 -0.04
N ASP A 66 -18.09 -2.61 0.90
CA ASP A 66 -17.65 -1.76 2.01
C ASP A 66 -17.05 -0.44 1.50
N THR A 67 -16.18 -0.52 0.49
CA THR A 67 -15.55 0.66 -0.12
C THR A 67 -16.56 1.58 -0.80
N MET A 68 -17.54 1.01 -1.53
CA MET A 68 -18.62 1.79 -2.15
C MET A 68 -19.49 2.48 -1.13
N ILE A 69 -19.87 1.79 -0.04
CA ILE A 69 -20.66 2.36 1.08
C ILE A 69 -19.87 3.51 1.74
N ALA A 70 -18.61 3.30 2.09
CA ALA A 70 -17.76 4.29 2.73
C ALA A 70 -17.61 5.56 1.88
N GLY A 71 -17.58 5.41 0.55
CA GLY A 71 -17.55 6.53 -0.40
C GLY A 71 -18.93 7.14 -0.71
N GLY A 72 -20.01 6.69 -0.04
CA GLY A 72 -21.38 7.16 -0.30
C GLY A 72 -21.82 6.90 -1.75
N PHE A 73 -21.34 5.83 -2.36
CA PHE A 73 -21.60 5.44 -3.75
C PHE A 73 -21.19 6.51 -4.79
N LYS A 74 -20.28 7.41 -4.43
CA LYS A 74 -19.70 8.43 -5.34
C LYS A 74 -18.41 7.95 -6.00
N ASN A 75 -17.91 6.79 -5.62
CA ASN A 75 -16.71 6.18 -6.16
C ASN A 75 -16.93 5.74 -7.62
N ASN A 76 -15.85 5.73 -8.40
CA ASN A 76 -15.85 5.02 -9.66
C ASN A 76 -15.78 3.51 -9.39
N THR A 77 -16.81 2.78 -9.77
CA THR A 77 -16.97 1.35 -9.47
C THR A 77 -15.87 0.49 -10.10
N GLU A 78 -15.45 0.82 -11.32
CA GLU A 78 -14.37 0.09 -12.01
C GLU A 78 -13.04 0.27 -11.30
N THR A 79 -12.70 1.51 -10.91
CA THR A 79 -11.48 1.80 -10.15
C THR A 79 -11.48 1.10 -8.79
N VAL A 80 -12.63 1.07 -8.08
CA VAL A 80 -12.76 0.31 -6.82
C VAL A 80 -12.55 -1.18 -7.07
N HIS A 81 -13.13 -1.72 -8.13
CA HIS A 81 -12.95 -3.14 -8.48
C HIS A 81 -11.46 -3.48 -8.71
N ILE A 82 -10.74 -2.67 -9.48
CA ILE A 82 -9.29 -2.83 -9.69
C ILE A 82 -8.56 -2.81 -8.35
N LEU A 83 -8.79 -1.80 -7.53
CA LEU A 83 -8.16 -1.63 -6.22
C LEU A 83 -8.31 -2.86 -5.33
N VAL A 84 -9.54 -3.38 -5.18
CA VAL A 84 -9.80 -4.50 -4.25
C VAL A 84 -9.37 -5.85 -4.83
N SER A 85 -9.40 -6.03 -6.14
CA SER A 85 -9.01 -7.29 -6.79
C SER A 85 -7.49 -7.47 -6.85
N GLU A 86 -6.72 -6.39 -6.95
CA GLU A 86 -5.25 -6.44 -6.99
C GLU A 86 -4.61 -6.45 -5.60
N ALA A 87 -5.35 -6.10 -4.55
CA ALA A 87 -4.84 -5.96 -3.18
C ALA A 87 -4.06 -7.17 -2.67
N ALA A 88 -4.48 -8.40 -2.97
CA ALA A 88 -3.78 -9.61 -2.54
C ALA A 88 -2.36 -9.70 -3.15
N LYS A 89 -2.24 -9.37 -4.42
CA LYS A 89 -0.97 -9.35 -5.15
C LYS A 89 -0.04 -8.27 -4.58
N ASP A 90 -0.59 -7.08 -4.31
CA ASP A 90 0.19 -5.95 -3.81
C ASP A 90 0.66 -6.19 -2.36
N ILE A 91 -0.18 -6.79 -1.51
CA ILE A 91 0.22 -7.19 -0.15
C ILE A 91 1.36 -8.21 -0.22
N GLN A 92 1.27 -9.22 -1.09
CA GLN A 92 2.35 -10.18 -1.28
C GLN A 92 3.64 -9.49 -1.76
N ALA A 93 3.55 -8.59 -2.73
CA ALA A 93 4.71 -7.84 -3.21
C ALA A 93 5.39 -7.02 -2.10
N LEU A 94 4.60 -6.38 -1.23
CA LEU A 94 5.16 -5.65 -0.07
C LEU A 94 5.86 -6.59 0.91
N ILE A 95 5.31 -7.78 1.16
CA ILE A 95 5.96 -8.82 1.99
C ILE A 95 7.28 -9.25 1.36
N ASP A 96 7.29 -9.49 0.06
CA ASP A 96 8.49 -9.92 -0.68
C ASP A 96 9.57 -8.82 -0.69
N MET A 97 9.18 -7.55 -0.64
CA MET A 97 10.07 -6.40 -0.46
C MET A 97 10.55 -6.22 1.00
N GLY A 98 10.10 -7.08 1.92
CA GLY A 98 10.53 -7.11 3.31
C GLY A 98 9.71 -6.24 4.26
N VAL A 99 8.50 -5.81 3.89
CA VAL A 99 7.57 -5.15 4.82
C VAL A 99 7.16 -6.14 5.91
N ASP A 100 7.41 -5.77 7.16
CA ASP A 100 7.17 -6.60 8.33
C ASP A 100 5.79 -6.28 8.94
N PHE A 101 4.74 -6.86 8.38
CA PHE A 101 3.41 -6.80 8.97
C PHE A 101 3.33 -7.61 10.26
N ASP A 102 2.57 -7.11 11.23
CA ASP A 102 2.36 -7.77 12.52
C ASP A 102 1.78 -9.18 12.33
N ARG A 103 2.18 -10.08 13.24
CA ARG A 103 1.79 -11.49 13.19
C ARG A 103 1.15 -11.92 14.50
N THR A 104 0.28 -12.90 14.40
CA THR A 104 -0.28 -13.63 15.54
C THR A 104 0.79 -14.56 16.15
N PRO A 105 0.61 -15.06 17.39
CA PRO A 105 1.59 -15.96 18.02
C PRO A 105 1.88 -17.24 17.23
N ASP A 106 0.98 -17.70 16.40
CA ASP A 106 1.12 -18.86 15.50
C ASP A 106 1.79 -18.50 14.15
N GLY A 107 2.25 -17.24 13.99
CA GLY A 107 3.02 -16.79 12.82
C GLY A 107 2.19 -16.29 11.64
N ASN A 108 0.87 -16.37 11.70
CA ASN A 108 0.01 -15.85 10.65
C ASN A 108 -0.01 -14.30 10.65
N LEU A 109 -0.30 -13.69 9.53
CA LEU A 109 -0.48 -12.23 9.45
C LEU A 109 -1.66 -11.79 10.33
N HIS A 110 -1.41 -10.85 11.23
CA HIS A 110 -2.46 -10.26 12.04
C HIS A 110 -3.28 -9.28 11.21
N ARG A 111 -4.60 -9.28 11.42
CA ARG A 111 -5.55 -8.40 10.74
C ARG A 111 -6.48 -7.76 11.74
N THR A 112 -6.71 -6.48 11.60
CA THR A 112 -7.68 -5.74 12.40
C THR A 112 -8.95 -5.46 11.63
N LEU A 113 -10.01 -5.16 12.37
CA LEU A 113 -11.26 -4.63 11.87
C LEU A 113 -11.27 -3.12 12.16
N GLU A 114 -11.36 -2.32 11.11
CA GLU A 114 -11.45 -0.87 11.24
C GLU A 114 -12.76 -0.34 10.65
N GLY A 115 -13.08 0.92 10.95
CA GLY A 115 -14.29 1.58 10.49
C GLY A 115 -14.46 1.50 8.96
N GLY A 116 -15.68 1.26 8.53
CA GLY A 116 -16.00 1.09 7.11
C GLY A 116 -15.78 -0.32 6.56
N HIS A 117 -15.27 -1.25 7.36
CA HIS A 117 -15.05 -2.64 6.96
C HIS A 117 -15.93 -3.61 7.73
N CYS A 118 -16.50 -4.59 7.05
CA CYS A 118 -17.31 -5.66 7.67
C CYS A 118 -16.49 -6.93 7.99
N ARG A 119 -15.20 -6.96 7.65
CA ARG A 119 -14.27 -8.10 7.87
C ARG A 119 -12.90 -7.62 8.34
N HIS A 120 -12.18 -8.49 9.06
CA HIS A 120 -10.80 -8.29 9.46
C HIS A 120 -9.88 -8.43 8.25
N ARG A 121 -9.53 -7.32 7.61
CA ARG A 121 -8.70 -7.28 6.41
C ARG A 121 -7.63 -6.22 6.41
N ILE A 122 -7.41 -5.56 7.56
CA ILE A 122 -6.43 -4.48 7.67
C ILE A 122 -5.10 -5.06 8.16
N PHE A 123 -4.08 -5.01 7.32
CA PHE A 123 -2.71 -5.39 7.65
C PHE A 123 -1.96 -4.18 8.15
N HIS A 124 -1.21 -4.31 9.23
CA HIS A 124 -0.54 -3.21 9.89
C HIS A 124 0.83 -3.62 10.44
N HIS A 125 1.67 -2.64 10.69
CA HIS A 125 2.90 -2.78 11.47
C HIS A 125 2.80 -1.84 12.66
N LYS A 126 2.42 -2.36 13.82
CA LYS A 126 2.17 -1.56 15.03
C LYS A 126 1.30 -0.35 14.71
N ASP A 127 1.78 0.86 15.06
CA ASP A 127 1.14 2.15 14.83
C ASP A 127 1.94 2.98 13.78
N ALA A 128 2.68 2.32 12.90
CA ALA A 128 3.63 2.94 11.99
C ALA A 128 3.69 2.24 10.63
N THR A 129 2.55 1.73 10.14
CA THR A 129 2.48 0.94 8.89
C THR A 129 3.04 1.71 7.70
N GLY A 130 2.70 2.98 7.56
CA GLY A 130 3.19 3.81 6.47
C GLY A 130 4.70 4.01 6.51
N PHE A 131 5.29 4.20 7.70
CA PHE A 131 6.73 4.34 7.86
C PHE A 131 7.46 3.05 7.49
N GLU A 132 6.92 1.90 7.91
CA GLU A 132 7.47 0.59 7.56
C GLU A 132 7.47 0.39 6.05
N ILE A 133 6.32 0.60 5.38
CA ILE A 133 6.21 0.47 3.92
C ILE A 133 7.19 1.41 3.21
N VAL A 134 7.19 2.70 3.52
CA VAL A 134 8.08 3.68 2.86
C VAL A 134 9.54 3.34 3.09
N SER A 135 9.91 2.84 4.28
CA SER A 135 11.28 2.47 4.60
C SER A 135 11.79 1.26 3.81
N LYS A 136 10.91 0.34 3.43
CA LYS A 136 11.27 -0.83 2.61
C LYS A 136 11.29 -0.53 1.12
N LEU A 137 10.49 0.45 0.69
CA LEU A 137 10.47 0.89 -0.71
C LEU A 137 11.66 1.81 -1.07
N LEU A 138 12.36 2.41 -0.07
CA LEU A 138 13.56 3.24 -0.23
C LEU A 138 14.84 2.41 -0.29
#